data_66a1ecdea08ac8b48fb48dbac9bcad4b
#
_entry.id   66a1ecdea08ac8b48fb48dbac9bcad4b
#
_cell.length_a   1.000
_cell.length_b   1.000
_cell.length_c   1.000
_cell.angle_alpha   90.00
_cell.angle_beta   90.00
_cell.angle_gamma   90.00
#
_symmetry.space_group_name_H-M   'P 1'
#
loop_
_entity.id
_entity.type
_entity.pdbx_description
1 polymer ?
#
loop_
_entity_poly.entity_id
_entity_poly.type
_entity_poly.pdbx_seq_one_letter_code
_entity_poly.pdbx_strand_id
1 'polypeptide(L)'
;MTKRNPQEGTSEIPGNLHVAEDCRAVSEVLSRVGDKWTVLVVSTLGDGPKRFNELRKALGSISQRMLTLTLRGLERDGLVTRTVFPTIPPRVDYELTPLGRSLLAPVSELGLWARRNRATIAEARRRFDAVGKG
;
A
#
# COMPACT_ATOMS: atom_id res chain seq x y z
N MET A 1 -21.68 -3.23 32.66
CA MET A 1 -21.41 -3.16 31.88
C MET A 1 -21.37 -2.98 31.28
N THR A 2 -21.49 -3.14 31.61
CA THR A 2 -21.16 -3.10 30.73
C THR A 2 -20.93 -2.94 30.07
N LYS A 3 -20.77 -3.16 30.26
CA LYS A 3 -20.32 -3.06 29.37
C LYS A 3 -20.14 -3.14 28.62
N ARG A 4 -20.30 -3.41 29.04
CA ARG A 4 -19.90 -3.51 28.12
C ARG A 4 -19.81 -3.38 27.37
N ASN A 5 -19.83 -3.56 27.83
CA ASN A 5 -19.51 -3.45 26.86
C ASN A 5 -19.43 -3.31 26.20
N PRO A 6 -19.55 -3.53 26.45
CA PRO A 6 -19.16 -3.47 25.54
C PRO A 6 -18.88 -3.25 24.95
N GLN A 7 -18.69 -3.44 25.01
CA GLN A 7 -18.28 -3.37 24.20
C GLN A 7 -18.05 -3.60 23.61
N GLU A 8 -18.05 -4.01 24.14
CA GLU A 8 -17.66 -4.35 23.37
C GLU A 8 -17.70 -4.51 22.41
N GLY A 9 -17.82 -4.69 22.42
CA GLY A 9 -17.35 -4.96 21.29
C GLY A 9 -17.29 -4.80 20.50
N THR A 10 -17.03 -4.99 20.37
CA THR A 10 -16.63 -4.89 19.42
C THR A 10 -16.17 -4.73 18.78
N SER A 11 -15.55 -5.20 18.97
CA SER A 11 -14.82 -5.06 18.21
C SER A 11 -14.43 -5.00 17.65
N GLU A 12 -14.37 -5.42 17.63
CA GLU A 12 -13.86 -5.28 17.00
C GLU A 12 -13.22 -4.76 16.25
N ILE A 13 -12.80 -4.78 16.16
CA ILE A 13 -12.07 -4.09 15.57
C ILE A 13 -12.07 -2.84 15.44
N PRO A 14 -12.37 -2.32 14.62
CA PRO A 14 -12.02 -0.96 14.34
C PRO A 14 -12.12 -0.03 15.52
N GLY A 15 -12.98 -0.32 16.42
CA GLY A 15 -13.12 0.49 17.62
C GLY A 15 -11.86 0.60 18.43
N ASN A 16 -10.98 -0.38 18.29
CA ASN A 16 -9.75 -0.39 19.07
C ASN A 16 -8.73 0.61 18.55
N LEU A 17 -8.94 1.15 17.37
CA LEU A 17 -7.98 2.08 16.79
C LEU A 17 -8.02 3.45 17.44
N HIS A 18 -8.96 3.72 18.30
CA HIS A 18 -9.01 5.01 18.96
C HIS A 18 -8.09 5.12 20.16
N VAL A 19 -7.47 4.02 20.58
CA VAL A 19 -6.44 4.10 21.61
C VAL A 19 -5.25 4.81 21.03
N ALA A 20 -4.80 5.88 21.67
CA ALA A 20 -3.87 6.82 21.07
C ALA A 20 -2.59 6.19 20.54
N GLU A 21 -1.96 5.31 21.33
CA GLU A 21 -0.71 4.69 20.90
C GLU A 21 -0.92 3.72 19.77
N ASP A 22 -1.96 2.89 19.86
CA ASP A 22 -2.30 1.96 18.81
C ASP A 22 -2.67 2.72 17.54
N CYS A 23 -3.38 3.82 17.69
CA CYS A 23 -3.81 4.62 16.55
C CYS A 23 -2.62 5.18 15.78
N ARG A 24 -1.61 5.69 16.50
CA ARG A 24 -0.42 6.21 15.84
C ARG A 24 0.35 5.11 15.14
N ALA A 25 0.56 3.98 15.81
CA ALA A 25 1.31 2.88 15.25
C ALA A 25 0.62 2.32 14.01
N VAL A 26 -0.69 2.12 14.10
CA VAL A 26 -1.46 1.61 12.98
C VAL A 26 -1.51 2.63 11.85
N SER A 27 -1.64 3.93 12.18
CA SER A 27 -1.67 4.98 11.18
C SER A 27 -0.38 5.04 10.37
N GLU A 28 0.77 4.85 11.03
CA GLU A 28 2.04 4.84 10.32
C GLU A 28 2.11 3.70 9.32
N VAL A 29 1.67 2.51 9.74
CA VAL A 29 1.64 1.36 8.83
C VAL A 29 0.68 1.61 7.69
N LEU A 30 -0.53 2.10 8.01
CA LEU A 30 -1.53 2.36 6.98
C LEU A 30 -1.09 3.44 6.01
N SER A 31 -0.36 4.46 6.49
CA SER A 31 0.19 5.47 5.61
C SER A 31 1.14 4.86 4.59
N ARG A 32 1.95 3.89 5.04
CA ARG A 32 2.86 3.21 4.13
C ARG A 32 2.08 2.36 3.12
N VAL A 33 1.22 1.47 3.61
CA VAL A 33 0.55 0.51 2.74
C VAL A 33 -0.57 1.13 1.92
N GLY A 34 -1.07 2.29 2.33
CA GLY A 34 -2.11 2.98 1.59
C GLY A 34 -1.59 3.90 0.51
N ASP A 35 -0.28 4.10 0.46
CA ASP A 35 0.32 4.92 -0.58
C ASP A 35 0.16 4.24 -1.94
N LYS A 36 -0.24 5.01 -2.93
CA LYS A 36 -0.47 4.50 -4.29
C LYS A 36 0.73 3.74 -4.83
N TRP A 37 1.91 4.32 -4.72
CA TRP A 37 3.10 3.70 -5.28
C TRP A 37 3.52 2.45 -4.52
N THR A 38 3.29 2.42 -3.20
CA THR A 38 3.54 1.22 -2.41
C THR A 38 2.66 0.06 -2.89
N VAL A 39 1.37 0.33 -3.06
CA VAL A 39 0.43 -0.69 -3.56
C VAL A 39 0.90 -1.21 -4.92
N LEU A 40 1.27 -0.31 -5.82
CA LEU A 40 1.67 -0.70 -7.17
C LEU A 40 2.99 -1.47 -7.19
N VAL A 41 3.97 -1.05 -6.38
CA VAL A 41 5.26 -1.75 -6.30
C VAL A 41 5.08 -3.14 -5.72
N VAL A 42 4.33 -3.26 -4.63
CA VAL A 42 4.08 -4.56 -3.99
C VAL A 42 3.39 -5.50 -4.98
N SER A 43 2.37 -5.00 -5.67
CA SER A 43 1.64 -5.81 -6.65
C SER A 43 2.57 -6.30 -7.76
N THR A 44 3.42 -5.41 -8.26
CA THR A 44 4.34 -5.76 -9.33
C THR A 44 5.37 -6.80 -8.88
N LEU A 45 5.86 -6.68 -7.65
CA LEU A 45 6.83 -7.62 -7.10
C LEU A 45 6.20 -8.96 -6.74
N GLY A 46 4.87 -9.05 -6.78
CA GLY A 46 4.19 -10.32 -6.54
C GLY A 46 4.59 -11.42 -7.51
N ASP A 47 5.00 -11.05 -8.71
CA ASP A 47 5.43 -12.01 -9.73
C ASP A 47 6.84 -12.54 -9.51
N GLY A 48 7.60 -11.91 -8.63
CA GLY A 48 8.97 -12.31 -8.37
C GLY A 48 9.91 -11.12 -8.31
N PRO A 49 11.20 -11.37 -8.10
CA PRO A 49 12.18 -10.29 -8.01
C PRO A 49 12.24 -9.45 -9.27
N LYS A 50 12.50 -8.17 -9.12
CA LYS A 50 12.63 -7.26 -10.26
C LYS A 50 13.74 -6.26 -10.00
N ARG A 51 14.36 -5.82 -11.09
CA ARG A 51 15.34 -4.76 -11.05
C ARG A 51 14.65 -3.40 -11.05
N PHE A 52 15.39 -2.39 -10.64
CA PHE A 52 14.87 -1.03 -10.59
C PHE A 52 14.22 -0.60 -11.91
N ASN A 53 14.94 -0.81 -13.01
CA ASN A 53 14.42 -0.40 -14.32
C ASN A 53 13.22 -1.20 -14.76
N GLU A 54 13.13 -2.47 -14.36
CA GLU A 54 11.96 -3.27 -14.67
C GLU A 54 10.74 -2.73 -13.93
N LEU A 55 10.92 -2.36 -12.67
CA LEU A 55 9.84 -1.74 -11.89
C LEU A 55 9.42 -0.42 -12.51
N ARG A 56 10.38 0.39 -12.88
CA ARG A 56 10.10 1.69 -13.47
C ARG A 56 9.30 1.54 -14.75
N LYS A 57 9.69 0.61 -15.59
CA LYS A 57 8.98 0.33 -16.83
C LYS A 57 7.55 -0.15 -16.58
N ALA A 58 7.40 -1.08 -15.62
CA ALA A 58 6.09 -1.63 -15.30
C ALA A 58 5.14 -0.57 -14.75
N LEU A 59 5.67 0.36 -13.97
CA LEU A 59 4.85 1.38 -13.31
C LEU A 59 4.63 2.63 -14.16
N GLY A 60 5.38 2.75 -15.24
CA GLY A 60 5.13 3.77 -16.26
C GLY A 60 5.41 5.19 -15.80
N SER A 61 4.47 5.79 -15.11
CA SER A 61 4.51 7.22 -14.82
C SER A 61 5.29 7.59 -13.56
N ILE A 62 5.88 6.62 -12.87
CA ILE A 62 6.62 6.93 -11.65
C ILE A 62 7.96 7.57 -11.99
N SER A 63 8.33 8.63 -11.25
CA SER A 63 9.64 9.23 -11.40
C SER A 63 10.70 8.35 -10.72
N GLN A 64 11.95 8.49 -11.16
CA GLN A 64 13.04 7.78 -10.55
C GLN A 64 13.15 8.09 -9.06
N ARG A 65 12.97 9.37 -8.72
CA ARG A 65 13.03 9.79 -7.32
C ARG A 65 11.94 9.12 -6.49
N MET A 66 10.72 9.11 -7.00
CA MET A 66 9.60 8.53 -6.25
C MET A 66 9.78 7.03 -6.08
N LEU A 67 10.22 6.33 -7.12
CA LEU A 67 10.46 4.90 -7.01
C LEU A 67 11.55 4.60 -5.99
N THR A 68 12.64 5.38 -6.00
CA THR A 68 13.71 5.23 -5.02
C THR A 68 13.17 5.40 -3.61
N LEU A 69 12.40 6.46 -3.37
CA LEU A 69 11.83 6.72 -2.04
C LEU A 69 10.88 5.60 -1.61
N THR A 70 10.05 5.14 -2.52
CA THR A 70 9.10 4.07 -2.22
C THR A 70 9.83 2.78 -1.85
N LEU A 71 10.82 2.40 -2.65
CA LEU A 71 11.58 1.17 -2.38
C LEU A 71 12.36 1.26 -1.07
N ARG A 72 12.94 2.42 -0.77
CA ARG A 72 13.64 2.58 0.49
C ARG A 72 12.70 2.49 1.69
N GLY A 73 11.50 3.05 1.56
CA GLY A 73 10.50 2.94 2.60
C GLY A 73 10.07 1.50 2.82
N LEU A 74 9.87 0.76 1.73
CA LEU A 74 9.48 -0.65 1.82
C LEU A 74 10.59 -1.49 2.43
N GLU A 75 11.83 -1.20 2.07
CA GLU A 75 12.98 -1.90 2.63
C GLU A 75 13.11 -1.61 4.14
N ARG A 76 12.95 -0.34 4.51
CA ARG A 76 13.01 0.06 5.91
C ARG A 76 11.94 -0.65 6.75
N ASP A 77 10.76 -0.84 6.18
CA ASP A 77 9.65 -1.47 6.90
C ASP A 77 9.68 -3.00 6.82
N GLY A 78 10.70 -3.57 6.19
CA GLY A 78 10.85 -5.03 6.13
C GLY A 78 9.94 -5.71 5.12
N LEU A 79 9.37 -4.97 4.19
CA LEU A 79 8.47 -5.53 3.18
C LEU A 79 9.20 -5.98 1.93
N VAL A 80 10.39 -5.43 1.69
CA VAL A 80 11.18 -5.68 0.49
C VAL A 80 12.64 -5.87 0.90
N THR A 81 13.33 -6.80 0.23
CA THR A 81 14.79 -6.91 0.34
C THR A 81 15.43 -6.35 -0.91
N ARG A 82 16.61 -5.80 -0.74
CA ARG A 82 17.43 -5.27 -1.81
C ARG A 82 18.70 -6.08 -1.84
N THR A 83 18.95 -6.77 -2.93
CA THR A 83 20.14 -7.62 -3.08
C THR A 83 21.02 -7.05 -4.17
N VAL A 84 22.27 -6.77 -3.82
CA VAL A 84 23.26 -6.28 -4.77
C VAL A 84 24.11 -7.43 -5.23
N PHE A 85 24.21 -7.61 -6.55
CA PHE A 85 25.06 -8.63 -7.14
C PHE A 85 26.32 -7.94 -7.69
N PRO A 86 27.53 -8.45 -7.34
CA PRO A 86 28.77 -7.79 -7.74
C PRO A 86 29.16 -8.14 -9.18
N THR A 87 28.26 -7.91 -10.10
CA THR A 87 28.52 -8.07 -11.52
C THR A 87 28.96 -6.74 -12.12
N ILE A 88 29.33 -6.76 -13.41
CA ILE A 88 29.75 -5.56 -14.14
C ILE A 88 28.87 -5.45 -15.38
N PRO A 89 27.94 -4.48 -15.42
CA PRO A 89 27.62 -3.52 -14.34
C PRO A 89 26.95 -4.19 -13.16
N PRO A 90 26.96 -3.56 -11.98
CA PRO A 90 26.30 -4.13 -10.80
C PRO A 90 24.82 -4.29 -11.02
N ARG A 91 24.27 -5.37 -10.48
CA ARG A 91 22.84 -5.64 -10.56
C ARG A 91 22.22 -5.55 -9.18
N VAL A 92 21.07 -4.92 -9.09
CA VAL A 92 20.33 -4.80 -7.85
C VAL A 92 18.93 -5.35 -8.06
N ASP A 93 18.57 -6.36 -7.28
CA ASP A 93 17.25 -6.97 -7.34
C ASP A 93 16.46 -6.58 -6.10
N TYR A 94 15.17 -6.32 -6.31
CA TYR A 94 14.21 -6.07 -5.24
C TYR A 94 13.23 -7.24 -5.20
N GLU A 95 12.91 -7.68 -3.99
CA GLU A 95 12.06 -8.85 -3.83
C GLU A 95 11.22 -8.69 -2.56
N LEU A 96 9.97 -9.16 -2.60
CA LEU A 96 9.12 -9.15 -1.42
C LEU A 96 9.65 -10.12 -0.37
N THR A 97 9.67 -9.67 0.87
CA THR A 97 9.91 -10.55 2.02
C THR A 97 8.63 -11.37 2.29
N PRO A 98 8.69 -12.38 3.17
CA PRO A 98 7.44 -13.03 3.59
C PRO A 98 6.41 -12.04 4.12
N LEU A 99 6.85 -11.01 4.86
CA LEU A 99 5.95 -9.97 5.32
C LEU A 99 5.34 -9.21 4.14
N GLY A 100 6.18 -8.84 3.16
CA GLY A 100 5.68 -8.17 1.96
C GLY A 100 4.70 -9.02 1.21
N ARG A 101 4.94 -10.33 1.13
CA ARG A 101 4.02 -11.23 0.44
C ARG A 101 2.68 -11.32 1.16
N SER A 102 2.68 -11.20 2.47
CA SER A 102 1.43 -11.23 3.23
C SER A 102 0.55 -10.04 2.90
N LEU A 103 1.11 -8.99 2.31
CA LEU A 103 0.36 -7.80 1.93
C LEU A 103 -0.33 -7.96 0.58
N LEU A 104 0.06 -8.96 -0.21
CA LEU A 104 -0.51 -9.12 -1.56
C LEU A 104 -2.02 -9.33 -1.56
N ALA A 105 -2.52 -10.16 -0.65
CA ALA A 105 -3.95 -10.44 -0.62
C ALA A 105 -4.77 -9.18 -0.30
N PRO A 106 -4.48 -8.42 0.77
CA PRO A 106 -5.26 -7.22 1.02
C PRO A 106 -5.13 -6.15 -0.06
N VAL A 107 -3.95 -5.97 -0.66
CA VAL A 107 -3.84 -4.96 -1.72
C VAL A 107 -4.56 -5.41 -2.98
N SER A 108 -4.58 -6.71 -3.29
CA SER A 108 -5.34 -7.23 -4.42
C SER A 108 -6.82 -7.01 -4.21
N GLU A 109 -7.32 -7.29 -3.01
CA GLU A 109 -8.73 -7.06 -2.68
C GLU A 109 -9.09 -5.60 -2.80
N LEU A 110 -8.23 -4.74 -2.30
CA LEU A 110 -8.46 -3.30 -2.39
C LEU A 110 -8.48 -2.83 -3.84
N GLY A 111 -7.55 -3.34 -4.65
CA GLY A 111 -7.50 -3.02 -6.07
C GLY A 111 -8.76 -3.46 -6.81
N LEU A 112 -9.25 -4.65 -6.50
CA LEU A 112 -10.48 -5.16 -7.09
C LEU A 112 -11.67 -4.31 -6.69
N TRP A 113 -11.73 -3.93 -5.42
CA TRP A 113 -12.80 -3.06 -4.95
C TRP A 113 -12.79 -1.73 -5.70
N ALA A 114 -11.62 -1.13 -5.83
CA ALA A 114 -11.48 0.14 -6.54
C ALA A 114 -11.93 0.01 -7.99
N ARG A 115 -11.54 -1.06 -8.64
CA ARG A 115 -11.92 -1.30 -10.05
C ARG A 115 -13.42 -1.48 -10.19
N ARG A 116 -14.02 -2.26 -9.29
CA ARG A 116 -15.46 -2.52 -9.37
C ARG A 116 -16.29 -1.28 -9.08
N ASN A 117 -15.76 -0.35 -8.29
CA ASN A 117 -16.55 0.81 -7.86
C ASN A 117 -16.12 2.11 -8.53
N ARG A 118 -15.20 2.03 -9.48
CA ARG A 118 -14.67 3.22 -10.14
C ARG A 118 -15.76 4.08 -10.77
N ALA A 119 -16.66 3.45 -11.50
CA ALA A 119 -17.73 4.18 -12.19
C ALA A 119 -18.70 4.83 -11.20
N THR A 120 -19.04 4.12 -10.13
CA THR A 120 -19.94 4.65 -9.11
C THR A 120 -19.33 5.87 -8.44
N ILE A 121 -18.03 5.79 -8.12
CA ILE A 121 -17.33 6.90 -7.47
C ILE A 121 -17.25 8.09 -8.43
N ALA A 122 -16.94 7.83 -9.71
CA ALA A 122 -16.85 8.90 -10.70
C ALA A 122 -18.18 9.64 -10.82
N GLU A 123 -19.27 8.90 -10.80
CA GLU A 123 -20.60 9.52 -10.88
C GLU A 123 -20.90 10.35 -9.64
N ALA A 124 -20.54 9.85 -8.45
CA ALA A 124 -20.74 10.60 -7.22
C ALA A 124 -19.95 11.92 -7.25
N ARG A 125 -18.72 11.86 -7.74
CA ARG A 125 -17.88 13.05 -7.86
C ARG A 125 -18.49 14.07 -8.80
N ARG A 126 -19.00 13.63 -9.94
CA ARG A 126 -19.64 14.53 -10.90
C ARG A 126 -20.85 15.25 -10.27
N ARG A 127 -21.66 14.50 -9.54
CA ARG A 127 -22.83 15.11 -8.89
C ARG A 127 -22.42 16.10 -7.83
N PHE A 128 -21.42 15.76 -7.04
CA PHE A 128 -20.93 16.66 -6.00
C PHE A 128 -20.38 17.95 -6.61
N ASP A 129 -19.55 17.81 -7.64
CA ASP A 129 -18.92 18.97 -8.27
C ASP A 129 -19.95 19.89 -8.91
N ALA A 130 -20.99 19.32 -9.51
CA ALA A 130 -22.05 20.12 -10.12
C ALA A 130 -22.81 20.93 -9.09
N VAL A 131 -23.13 20.34 -7.94
CA VAL A 131 -23.81 21.05 -6.86
C VAL A 131 -22.87 22.04 -6.20
N GLY A 132 -21.63 21.65 -5.99
CA GLY A 132 -20.64 22.50 -5.34
C GLY A 132 -20.36 23.78 -6.08
N LYS A 133 -20.56 23.78 -7.39
CA LYS A 133 -20.34 24.96 -8.21
C LYS A 133 -21.54 25.91 -8.18
N GLY A 134 -22.69 25.40 -7.86
CA GLY A 134 -23.89 26.20 -7.73
C GLY A 134 -23.93 26.95 -6.41
#